data_6bc72c4ed039027dce15c850338ca933
#
_entry.id   6bc72c4ed039027dce15c850338ca933
#
_cell.length_a   1.000
_cell.length_b   1.000
_cell.length_c   1.000
_cell.angle_alpha   90.00
_cell.angle_beta   90.00
_cell.angle_gamma   90.00
#
_symmetry.space_group_name_H-M   'P 1'
#
loop_
_entity.id
_entity.type
_entity.pdbx_description
1 polymer ?
#
loop_
_entity_poly.entity_id
_entity_poly.type
_entity_poly.pdbx_seq_one_letter_code
_entity_poly.pdbx_strand_id
1 'polypeptide(L)'
;DVAPSRGLGDVYKRQGDKYHMFYVSHDGGAGIKQAVSDRVNSDYEYNARWYDPEPTACEAPNLWKRIGEDRWVLMYDVYGQKVHNFGFSETSDFVHFTPLGQFNQGVMRTTNFTSPKHGAIIHLTRQEAERLAEHWGMSYDALLPSE
;
A
#
# COMPACT_ATOMS: atom_id res chain seq x y z
N ASP A 1 -12.01 12.46 12.03
CA ASP A 1 -13.04 11.46 11.67
C ASP A 1 -12.77 10.95 10.27
N VAL A 2 -12.23 9.76 10.19
CA VAL A 2 -12.06 9.07 8.91
C VAL A 2 -13.38 8.38 8.63
N ALA A 3 -14.09 8.80 7.58
CA ALA A 3 -15.26 8.07 7.13
C ALA A 3 -14.89 6.61 6.87
N PRO A 4 -15.66 5.63 7.38
CA PRO A 4 -15.35 4.23 7.15
C PRO A 4 -15.45 3.95 5.65
N SER A 5 -14.34 3.65 5.02
CA SER A 5 -14.33 3.15 3.65
C SER A 5 -15.09 1.83 3.62
N ARG A 6 -16.11 1.74 2.79
CA ARG A 6 -16.80 0.48 2.54
C ARG A 6 -15.93 -0.37 1.62
N GLY A 7 -15.02 -1.11 2.23
CA GLY A 7 -14.13 -2.02 1.53
C GLY A 7 -12.67 -1.64 1.65
N LEU A 8 -11.80 -2.64 1.63
CA LEU A 8 -10.35 -2.52 1.67
C LEU A 8 -9.75 -2.09 0.31
N GLY A 9 -10.55 -1.44 -0.55
CA GLY A 9 -10.19 -1.19 -1.94
C GLY A 9 -9.55 0.17 -2.23
N ASP A 10 -9.67 1.14 -1.32
CA ASP A 10 -9.27 2.52 -1.61
C ASP A 10 -8.44 3.11 -0.47
N VAL A 11 -7.43 3.90 -0.82
CA VAL A 11 -6.61 4.64 0.14
C VAL A 11 -6.54 6.12 -0.22
N TYR A 12 -6.76 6.98 0.78
CA TYR A 12 -6.70 8.43 0.64
C TYR A 12 -5.49 8.98 1.39
N LYS A 13 -4.74 9.85 0.73
CA LYS A 13 -3.62 10.57 1.35
C LYS A 13 -3.62 12.02 0.90
N ARG A 14 -3.23 12.91 1.83
CA ARG A 14 -2.99 14.31 1.52
C ARG A 14 -1.51 14.52 1.24
N GLN A 15 -1.22 15.14 0.10
CA GLN A 15 0.11 15.63 -0.23
C GLN A 15 0.00 17.08 -0.72
N GLY A 16 0.71 17.98 -0.05
CA GLY A 16 0.48 19.41 -0.25
C GLY A 16 -0.96 19.78 0.09
N ASP A 17 -1.62 20.45 -0.85
CA ASP A 17 -3.01 20.89 -0.71
C ASP A 17 -4.02 19.95 -1.40
N LYS A 18 -3.58 18.83 -1.95
CA LYS A 18 -4.42 17.87 -2.66
C LYS A 18 -4.66 16.60 -1.86
N TYR A 19 -5.82 16.01 -2.06
CA TYR A 19 -6.17 14.66 -1.64
C TYR A 19 -6.02 13.71 -2.81
N HIS A 20 -5.26 12.65 -2.61
CA HIS A 20 -5.02 11.61 -3.60
C HIS A 20 -5.73 10.34 -3.14
N MET A 21 -6.65 9.86 -3.97
CA MET A 21 -7.34 8.58 -3.79
C MET A 21 -6.73 7.57 -4.75
N PHE A 22 -6.23 6.47 -4.22
CA PHE A 22 -5.82 5.31 -5.03
C PHE A 22 -6.90 4.24 -4.88
N TYR A 23 -7.33 3.68 -6.00
CA TYR A 23 -8.45 2.75 -6.05
C TYR A 23 -8.26 1.71 -7.17
N VAL A 24 -8.94 0.57 -7.02
CA VAL A 24 -9.00 -0.41 -8.10
C VAL A 24 -9.97 0.06 -9.19
N SER A 25 -9.55 -0.05 -10.43
CA SER A 25 -10.38 0.23 -11.59
C SER A 25 -10.42 -0.99 -12.52
N HIS A 26 -11.59 -1.25 -13.08
CA HIS A 26 -11.80 -2.26 -14.08
C HIS A 26 -11.97 -1.66 -15.50
N ASP A 27 -11.76 -0.37 -15.64
CA ASP A 27 -11.81 0.32 -16.93
C ASP A 27 -10.50 0.10 -17.71
N GLY A 28 -10.57 -0.71 -18.75
CA GLY A 28 -9.40 -1.08 -19.57
C GLY A 28 -8.53 -2.18 -18.98
N GLY A 29 -9.00 -2.90 -17.94
CA GLY A 29 -8.28 -3.95 -17.22
C GLY A 29 -8.61 -3.90 -15.73
N ALA A 30 -7.82 -4.55 -14.90
CA ALA A 30 -7.95 -4.46 -13.44
C ALA A 30 -6.61 -4.02 -12.84
N GLY A 31 -6.58 -2.86 -12.22
CA GLY A 31 -5.35 -2.32 -11.64
C GLY A 31 -5.59 -1.04 -10.85
N ILE A 32 -4.51 -0.44 -10.37
CA ILE A 32 -4.57 0.72 -9.48
C ILE A 32 -4.55 2.00 -10.30
N LYS A 33 -5.59 2.82 -10.10
CA LYS A 33 -5.69 4.18 -10.65
C LYS A 33 -5.73 5.21 -9.53
N GLN A 34 -5.65 6.48 -9.92
CA GLN A 34 -5.67 7.61 -9.00
C GLN A 34 -6.75 8.61 -9.41
N ALA A 35 -7.38 9.22 -8.42
CA ALA A 35 -8.13 10.45 -8.58
C ALA A 35 -7.65 11.49 -7.57
N VAL A 36 -7.74 12.77 -7.92
CA VAL A 36 -7.19 13.89 -7.13
C VAL A 36 -8.26 14.94 -6.91
N SER A 37 -8.33 15.50 -5.70
CA SER A 37 -9.25 16.57 -5.35
C SER A 37 -8.63 17.56 -4.38
N ASP A 38 -9.17 18.77 -4.36
CA ASP A 38 -8.94 19.77 -3.29
C ASP A 38 -9.77 19.48 -2.03
N ARG A 39 -10.72 18.54 -2.12
CA ARG A 39 -11.62 18.17 -1.03
C ARG A 39 -11.60 16.67 -0.78
N VAL A 40 -11.64 16.30 0.50
CA VAL A 40 -11.55 14.87 0.88
C VAL A 40 -12.77 14.05 0.43
N ASN A 41 -13.93 14.68 0.24
CA ASN A 41 -15.22 14.01 0.04
C ASN A 41 -15.93 14.32 -1.27
N SER A 42 -15.32 15.08 -2.17
CA SER A 42 -15.97 15.48 -3.44
C SER A 42 -14.95 15.93 -4.50
N ASP A 43 -15.45 16.13 -5.70
CA ASP A 43 -14.78 16.81 -6.82
C ASP A 43 -13.47 16.12 -7.25
N TYR A 44 -13.41 14.80 -7.18
CA TYR A 44 -12.26 14.04 -7.61
C TYR A 44 -12.12 14.00 -9.14
N GLU A 45 -11.00 14.49 -9.64
CA GLU A 45 -10.61 14.38 -11.03
C GLU A 45 -9.92 13.03 -11.26
N TYR A 46 -10.45 12.27 -12.20
CA TYR A 46 -9.98 10.95 -12.54
C TYR A 46 -8.72 11.00 -13.39
N ASN A 47 -7.74 10.15 -13.03
CA ASN A 47 -6.55 9.93 -13.83
C ASN A 47 -6.58 8.52 -14.44
N ALA A 48 -6.59 8.46 -15.77
CA ALA A 48 -6.68 7.20 -16.51
C ALA A 48 -5.41 6.32 -16.46
N ARG A 49 -4.29 6.88 -15.97
CA ARG A 49 -3.01 6.17 -15.87
C ARG A 49 -3.07 5.03 -14.87
N TRP A 50 -2.39 3.92 -15.17
CA TRP A 50 -2.10 2.84 -14.23
C TRP A 50 -0.93 3.22 -13.33
N TYR A 51 -1.05 2.91 -12.04
CA TYR A 51 -0.03 3.18 -11.02
C TYR A 51 0.67 1.92 -10.50
N ASP A 52 0.16 0.74 -10.83
CA ASP A 52 0.89 -0.51 -10.69
C ASP A 52 1.59 -0.85 -12.02
N PRO A 53 2.81 -1.45 -11.98
CA PRO A 53 3.56 -1.83 -13.18
C PRO A 53 3.30 -3.28 -13.60
N GLU A 54 2.35 -3.96 -12.97
CA GLU A 54 2.15 -5.39 -13.11
C GLU A 54 1.49 -5.72 -14.46
N PRO A 55 1.88 -6.83 -15.11
CA PRO A 55 1.28 -7.25 -16.37
C PRO A 55 -0.07 -7.96 -16.18
N THR A 56 -0.57 -8.03 -14.95
CA THR A 56 -1.76 -8.79 -14.56
C THR A 56 -2.63 -7.99 -13.59
N ALA A 57 -3.79 -8.51 -13.23
CA ALA A 57 -4.77 -7.80 -12.43
C ALA A 57 -4.29 -7.50 -11.01
N CYS A 58 -4.47 -6.24 -10.58
CA CYS A 58 -4.16 -5.73 -9.24
C CYS A 58 -5.38 -5.09 -8.58
N GLU A 59 -5.40 -5.12 -7.24
CA GLU A 59 -6.44 -4.53 -6.41
C GLU A 59 -5.92 -4.06 -5.04
N ALA A 60 -6.79 -3.59 -4.15
CA ALA A 60 -6.54 -3.31 -2.74
C ALA A 60 -5.30 -2.43 -2.48
N PRO A 61 -5.23 -1.20 -3.02
CA PRO A 61 -4.10 -0.32 -2.77
C PRO A 61 -3.99 0.07 -1.30
N ASN A 62 -2.77 0.10 -0.79
CA ASN A 62 -2.42 0.67 0.50
C ASN A 62 -1.20 1.57 0.34
N LEU A 63 -1.18 2.73 1.01
CA LEU A 63 -0.11 3.71 0.86
C LEU A 63 0.37 4.18 2.23
N TRP A 64 1.68 4.10 2.48
CA TRP A 64 2.31 4.62 3.70
C TRP A 64 3.58 5.39 3.40
N LYS A 65 3.91 6.31 4.31
CA LYS A 65 5.16 7.06 4.25
C LYS A 65 6.29 6.27 4.89
N ARG A 66 7.48 6.26 4.29
CA ARG A 66 8.67 5.70 4.93
C ARG A 66 9.06 6.51 6.16
N ILE A 67 9.47 5.84 7.22
CA ILE A 67 9.94 6.49 8.45
C ILE A 67 11.26 7.20 8.14
N GLY A 68 11.31 8.51 8.45
CA GLY A 68 12.53 9.33 8.26
C GLY A 68 12.80 9.77 6.82
N GLU A 69 11.94 9.43 5.85
CA GLU A 69 12.12 9.79 4.45
C GLU A 69 10.92 10.55 3.89
N ASP A 70 11.14 11.35 2.87
CA ASP A 70 10.05 11.98 2.10
C ASP A 70 9.65 11.11 0.90
N ARG A 71 9.38 9.85 1.19
CA ARG A 71 8.98 8.83 0.23
C ARG A 71 7.80 8.03 0.74
N TRP A 72 6.97 7.59 -0.20
CA TRP A 72 5.79 6.79 0.04
C TRP A 72 5.89 5.47 -0.70
N VAL A 73 5.37 4.42 -0.09
CA VAL A 73 5.27 3.10 -0.72
C VAL A 73 3.80 2.81 -0.98
N LEU A 74 3.47 2.53 -2.23
CA LEU A 74 2.19 1.98 -2.65
C LEU A 74 2.31 0.47 -2.71
N MET A 75 1.52 -0.22 -1.91
CA MET A 75 1.33 -1.67 -1.95
C MET A 75 0.00 -1.96 -2.65
N TYR A 76 -0.05 -3.04 -3.38
CA TYR A 76 -1.25 -3.54 -4.04
C TYR A 76 -1.22 -5.05 -4.12
N ASP A 77 -2.39 -5.65 -4.25
CA ASP A 77 -2.61 -7.08 -4.37
C ASP A 77 -2.48 -7.50 -5.85
N VAL A 78 -1.53 -8.36 -6.16
CA VAL A 78 -1.35 -8.93 -7.51
C VAL A 78 -2.11 -10.25 -7.56
N TYR A 79 -3.41 -10.17 -7.89
CA TYR A 79 -4.30 -11.33 -7.84
C TYR A 79 -4.48 -12.04 -9.18
N GLY A 80 -4.10 -11.41 -10.29
CA GLY A 80 -4.21 -12.01 -11.63
C GLY A 80 -3.18 -13.11 -11.92
N GLN A 81 -2.31 -13.45 -10.97
CA GLN A 81 -1.32 -14.52 -11.08
C GLN A 81 -1.73 -15.76 -10.26
N LYS A 82 -1.16 -16.93 -10.61
CA LYS A 82 -1.53 -18.22 -9.99
C LYS A 82 -1.32 -18.26 -8.47
N VAL A 83 -0.22 -17.66 -7.99
CA VAL A 83 0.06 -17.48 -6.57
C VAL A 83 -0.04 -15.99 -6.29
N HIS A 84 -1.08 -15.58 -5.57
CA HIS A 84 -1.27 -14.18 -5.20
C HIS A 84 -0.07 -13.67 -4.42
N ASN A 85 0.26 -12.39 -4.60
CA ASN A 85 1.36 -11.73 -3.90
C ASN A 85 1.07 -10.24 -3.76
N PHE A 86 1.81 -9.54 -2.91
CA PHE A 86 1.80 -8.09 -2.90
C PHE A 86 2.89 -7.54 -3.80
N GLY A 87 2.55 -6.54 -4.60
CA GLY A 87 3.48 -5.71 -5.33
C GLY A 87 3.68 -4.36 -4.66
N PHE A 88 4.81 -3.73 -4.95
CA PHE A 88 5.21 -2.47 -4.33
C PHE A 88 5.79 -1.50 -5.35
N SER A 89 5.43 -0.22 -5.20
CA SER A 89 6.04 0.88 -5.93
C SER A 89 6.34 2.03 -4.97
N GLU A 90 7.34 2.84 -5.28
CA GLU A 90 7.77 3.97 -4.45
C GLU A 90 7.57 5.29 -5.18
N THR A 91 7.19 6.34 -4.46
CA THR A 91 7.01 7.69 -4.98
C THR A 91 7.38 8.75 -3.95
N SER A 92 7.78 9.94 -4.44
CA SER A 92 7.94 11.15 -3.62
C SER A 92 6.90 12.24 -3.97
N ASP A 93 6.19 12.10 -5.09
CA ASP A 93 5.32 13.14 -5.65
C ASP A 93 3.90 12.68 -5.98
N PHE A 94 3.57 11.40 -5.77
CA PHE A 94 2.30 10.76 -6.13
C PHE A 94 1.97 10.79 -7.64
N VAL A 95 2.95 11.13 -8.46
CA VAL A 95 2.85 11.18 -9.93
C VAL A 95 3.74 10.13 -10.56
N HIS A 96 5.01 10.07 -10.12
CA HIS A 96 6.00 9.14 -10.63
C HIS A 96 6.20 8.01 -9.63
N PHE A 97 5.97 6.79 -10.07
CA PHE A 97 6.13 5.58 -9.27
C PHE A 97 7.23 4.70 -9.84
N THR A 98 8.17 4.33 -8.99
CA THR A 98 9.26 3.40 -9.32
C THR A 98 8.91 2.03 -8.76
N PRO A 99 8.82 0.97 -9.60
CA PRO A 99 8.58 -0.39 -9.13
C PRO A 99 9.66 -0.85 -8.16
N LEU A 100 9.26 -1.51 -7.07
CA LEU A 100 10.14 -2.14 -6.09
C LEU A 100 10.12 -3.67 -6.18
N GLY A 101 9.18 -4.25 -6.92
CA GLY A 101 8.96 -5.68 -7.01
C GLY A 101 7.91 -6.20 -6.04
N GLN A 102 7.83 -7.52 -5.91
CA GLN A 102 6.86 -8.21 -5.06
C GLN A 102 7.52 -8.75 -3.78
N PHE A 103 6.73 -9.23 -2.82
CA PHE A 103 7.25 -9.92 -1.63
C PHE A 103 8.20 -11.05 -2.02
N ASN A 104 9.27 -11.19 -1.25
CA ASN A 104 10.33 -12.19 -1.43
C ASN A 104 11.15 -12.02 -2.73
N GLN A 105 10.98 -10.86 -3.39
CA GLN A 105 11.73 -10.50 -4.61
C GLN A 105 12.64 -9.26 -4.39
N GLY A 106 13.12 -9.06 -3.17
CA GLY A 106 14.15 -8.07 -2.85
C GLY A 106 13.73 -6.92 -1.93
N VAL A 107 12.44 -6.57 -1.82
CA VAL A 107 11.99 -5.40 -1.07
C VAL A 107 11.50 -5.73 0.33
N MET A 108 10.67 -6.72 0.44
CA MET A 108 10.09 -7.19 1.70
C MET A 108 10.10 -8.71 1.74
N ARG A 109 10.18 -9.27 2.94
CA ARG A 109 10.17 -10.72 3.13
C ARG A 109 9.00 -11.11 4.01
N THR A 110 8.40 -12.23 3.69
CA THR A 110 7.44 -12.92 4.56
C THR A 110 8.10 -14.15 5.14
N THR A 111 7.80 -14.46 6.38
CA THR A 111 8.35 -15.63 7.07
C THR A 111 7.29 -16.65 7.47
N ASN A 112 6.04 -16.26 7.53
CA ASN A 112 4.96 -17.03 8.14
C ASN A 112 3.65 -17.07 7.34
N PHE A 113 3.63 -16.51 6.13
CA PHE A 113 2.46 -16.59 5.25
C PHE A 113 2.87 -16.68 3.76
N THR A 114 1.98 -17.23 2.95
CA THR A 114 2.12 -17.34 1.50
C THR A 114 0.83 -16.90 0.84
N SER A 115 0.89 -16.49 -0.41
CA SER A 115 -0.27 -16.08 -1.20
C SER A 115 -1.14 -15.03 -0.46
N PRO A 116 -0.54 -13.92 0.01
CA PRO A 116 -1.27 -12.90 0.76
C PRO A 116 -2.32 -12.23 -0.12
N LYS A 117 -3.38 -11.77 0.53
CA LYS A 117 -4.45 -11.00 -0.09
C LYS A 117 -5.00 -9.97 0.90
N HIS A 118 -5.22 -8.74 0.43
CA HIS A 118 -5.76 -7.63 1.20
C HIS A 118 -4.98 -7.35 2.50
N GLY A 119 -3.92 -6.56 2.37
CA GLY A 119 -3.08 -6.11 3.49
C GLY A 119 -3.25 -4.63 3.81
N ALA A 120 -2.89 -4.24 5.01
CA ALA A 120 -2.74 -2.86 5.43
C ALA A 120 -1.46 -2.69 6.24
N ILE A 121 -0.80 -1.54 6.07
CA ILE A 121 0.41 -1.18 6.80
C ILE A 121 0.11 0.02 7.67
N ILE A 122 0.47 -0.06 8.94
CA ILE A 122 0.41 1.04 9.89
C ILE A 122 1.79 1.25 10.54
N HIS A 123 2.07 2.50 10.89
CA HIS A 123 3.25 2.80 11.70
C HIS A 123 2.96 2.52 13.18
N LEU A 124 3.90 1.88 13.83
CA LEU A 124 3.90 1.69 15.27
C LEU A 124 5.09 2.41 15.88
N THR A 125 4.90 2.99 17.05
CA THR A 125 6.01 3.36 17.90
C THR A 125 6.69 2.10 18.44
N ARG A 126 7.94 2.21 18.89
CA ARG A 126 8.65 1.08 19.52
C ARG A 126 7.84 0.50 20.69
N GLN A 127 7.29 1.35 21.55
CA GLN A 127 6.51 0.92 22.69
C GLN A 127 5.22 0.16 22.31
N GLU A 128 4.56 0.56 21.21
CA GLU A 128 3.38 -0.16 20.68
C GLU A 128 3.79 -1.51 20.10
N ALA A 129 4.90 -1.57 19.38
CA ALA A 129 5.41 -2.82 18.81
C ALA A 129 5.87 -3.80 19.91
N GLU A 130 6.54 -3.33 20.97
CA GLU A 130 6.91 -4.14 22.13
C GLU A 130 5.68 -4.72 22.84
N ARG A 131 4.65 -3.90 23.08
CA ARG A 131 3.38 -4.37 23.68
C ARG A 131 2.63 -5.37 22.81
N LEU A 132 2.65 -5.16 21.50
CA LEU A 132 2.05 -6.09 20.55
C LEU A 132 2.78 -7.44 20.55
N ALA A 133 4.11 -7.42 20.53
CA ALA A 133 4.93 -8.61 20.61
C ALA A 133 4.66 -9.39 21.91
N GLU A 134 4.66 -8.72 23.06
CA GLU A 134 4.36 -9.31 24.37
C GLU A 134 2.98 -9.96 24.41
N HIS A 135 1.96 -9.27 23.88
CA HIS A 135 0.59 -9.80 23.81
C HIS A 135 0.51 -11.14 23.07
N TRP A 136 1.31 -11.31 22.04
CA TRP A 136 1.37 -12.53 21.23
C TRP A 136 2.47 -13.51 21.66
N GLY A 137 3.14 -13.27 22.80
CA GLY A 137 4.21 -14.12 23.31
C GLY A 137 5.46 -14.14 22.42
N MET A 138 5.71 -13.05 21.70
CA MET A 138 6.85 -12.86 20.80
C MET A 138 7.88 -11.93 21.45
N SER A 139 9.16 -12.08 21.09
CA SER A 139 10.18 -11.07 21.40
C SER A 139 10.15 -9.96 20.35
N TYR A 140 10.22 -8.69 20.78
CA TYR A 140 10.34 -7.56 19.87
C TYR A 140 11.59 -7.69 18.99
N ASP A 141 12.72 -8.13 19.54
CA ASP A 141 13.96 -8.29 18.80
C ASP A 141 13.86 -9.33 17.68
N ALA A 142 12.96 -10.32 17.83
CA ALA A 142 12.68 -11.29 16.77
C ALA A 142 11.87 -10.70 15.60
N LEU A 143 11.29 -9.50 15.77
CA LEU A 143 10.56 -8.79 14.72
C LEU A 143 11.47 -7.86 13.91
N LEU A 144 12.69 -7.59 14.39
CA LEU A 144 13.65 -6.76 13.68
C LEU A 144 14.32 -7.55 12.55
N PRO A 145 14.62 -6.89 11.41
CA PRO A 145 15.42 -7.54 10.39
C PRO A 145 16.79 -7.93 10.96
N SER A 146 17.22 -9.15 10.70
CA SER A 146 18.61 -9.54 10.93
C SER A 146 19.52 -8.69 10.03
N GLU A 147 20.55 -8.08 10.64
CA GLU A 147 21.57 -7.30 9.94
C GLU A 147 22.28 -8.13 8.85
#